data_7c266dceaed4a5d7acc294158fa76952
#
_entry.id   7c266dceaed4a5d7acc294158fa76952
#
_cell.length_a   1.000
_cell.length_b   1.000
_cell.length_c   1.000
_cell.angle_alpha   90.00
_cell.angle_beta   90.00
_cell.angle_gamma   90.00
#
_symmetry.space_group_name_H-M   'P 1'
#
loop_
_entity.id
_entity.type
_entity.pdbx_description
1 polymer ?
#
loop_
_entity_poly.entity_id
_entity_poly.type
_entity_poly.pdbx_seq_one_letter_code
_entity_poly.pdbx_strand_id
1 'polypeptide(L)'
;MTLYNTCEETITDAERKEQHKYATMVQHPGDKKFLVKMLDESSQIRDDKKLAKRIKVLIDQYGIPKFLNKRDTFLFKIYQAFGHYFYPIAIPIIKKRLRMDTSRVIIDAARPHLTKHLAKRFEQKIGQNVNLLGEVVLGDEEADKRYYSYLEALKEPDINYISVKISGIYAQTHALNYEESFPELVRRMAELYQAAIDNPYVDENGKKRAKFINLDMEEYKDAHLTMRLFKEVLSKPEFLNYSAGIVVQSYLCLLYTSPSPRD
;
A
#
# COMPACT_ATOMS: atom_id res chain seq x y z
N MET A 1 32.08 -12.01 -0.04
CA MET A 1 31.44 -10.67 -0.01
C MET A 1 29.97 -10.92 0.28
N THR A 2 29.42 -10.38 1.35
CA THR A 2 28.00 -10.61 1.66
C THR A 2 27.12 -9.77 0.76
N LEU A 3 25.89 -10.23 0.48
CA LEU A 3 24.88 -9.51 -0.33
C LEU A 3 24.70 -8.06 0.16
N TYR A 4 24.81 -7.86 1.48
CA TYR A 4 24.76 -6.54 2.12
C TYR A 4 25.86 -5.60 1.58
N ASN A 5 27.13 -6.06 1.53
CA ASN A 5 28.23 -5.22 1.04
C ASN A 5 28.06 -4.84 -0.44
N THR A 6 27.56 -5.78 -1.25
CA THR A 6 27.26 -5.50 -2.67
C THR A 6 26.13 -4.46 -2.80
N CYS A 7 25.09 -4.52 -1.97
CA CYS A 7 24.03 -3.51 -1.95
C CYS A 7 24.58 -2.14 -1.51
N GLU A 8 25.43 -2.08 -0.48
CA GLU A 8 26.06 -0.83 -0.03
C GLU A 8 26.92 -0.15 -1.11
N GLU A 9 27.63 -0.93 -1.91
CA GLU A 9 28.46 -0.43 -3.01
C GLU A 9 27.64 0.08 -4.20
N THR A 10 26.41 -0.41 -4.38
CA THR A 10 25.52 -0.05 -5.50
C THR A 10 24.53 1.07 -5.16
N ILE A 11 24.42 1.47 -3.89
CA ILE A 11 23.54 2.56 -3.46
C ILE A 11 23.98 3.89 -4.06
N THR A 12 23.07 4.56 -4.76
CA THR A 12 23.30 5.90 -5.29
C THR A 12 23.30 6.97 -4.18
N ASP A 13 23.94 8.12 -4.44
CA ASP A 13 23.92 9.25 -3.49
C ASP A 13 22.50 9.73 -3.15
N ALA A 14 21.57 9.62 -4.09
CA ALA A 14 20.16 9.97 -3.87
C ALA A 14 19.50 9.01 -2.87
N GLU A 15 19.73 7.71 -3.01
CA GLU A 15 19.23 6.68 -2.10
C GLU A 15 19.87 6.79 -0.72
N ARG A 16 21.16 7.07 -0.64
CA ARG A 16 21.88 7.29 0.62
C ARG A 16 21.33 8.51 1.39
N LYS A 17 21.03 9.61 0.70
CA LYS A 17 20.37 10.77 1.31
C LYS A 17 18.97 10.45 1.82
N GLU A 18 18.25 9.61 1.11
CA GLU A 18 16.90 9.20 1.50
C GLU A 18 16.94 8.25 2.71
N GLN A 19 17.84 7.27 2.73
CA GLN A 19 18.09 6.43 3.91
C GLN A 19 18.42 7.26 5.14
N HIS A 20 19.28 8.28 4.99
CA HIS A 20 19.61 9.18 6.09
C HIS A 20 18.39 9.98 6.57
N LYS A 21 17.53 10.43 5.65
CA LYS A 21 16.25 11.09 5.97
C LYS A 21 15.36 10.18 6.82
N TYR A 22 15.17 8.91 6.40
CA TYR A 22 14.38 7.94 7.16
C TYR A 22 15.01 7.59 8.51
N ALA A 23 16.32 7.38 8.57
CA ALA A 23 17.03 7.12 9.81
C ALA A 23 16.85 8.29 10.81
N THR A 24 16.98 9.53 10.36
CA THR A 24 16.72 10.73 11.17
C THR A 24 15.28 10.76 11.69
N MET A 25 14.31 10.44 10.83
CA MET A 25 12.89 10.41 11.21
C MET A 25 12.61 9.35 12.30
N VAL A 26 13.24 8.17 12.20
CA VAL A 26 13.09 7.09 13.20
C VAL A 26 13.68 7.49 14.55
N GLN A 27 14.81 8.22 14.56
CA GLN A 27 15.46 8.71 15.77
C GLN A 27 14.65 9.81 16.48
N HIS A 28 13.70 10.46 15.80
CA HIS A 28 12.88 11.55 16.32
C HIS A 28 11.39 11.19 16.28
N PRO A 29 10.83 10.58 17.34
CA PRO A 29 9.43 10.14 17.37
C PRO A 29 8.40 11.26 17.09
N GLY A 30 8.72 12.51 17.42
CA GLY A 30 7.91 13.69 17.11
C GLY A 30 7.79 13.93 15.60
N ASP A 31 8.88 13.76 14.88
CA ASP A 31 8.92 13.93 13.42
C ASP A 31 8.05 12.88 12.70
N LYS A 32 8.12 11.62 13.18
CA LYS A 32 7.25 10.55 12.67
C LYS A 32 5.77 10.86 12.90
N LYS A 33 5.42 11.27 14.12
CA LYS A 33 4.03 11.64 14.47
C LYS A 33 3.53 12.82 13.62
N PHE A 34 4.37 13.84 13.43
CA PHE A 34 4.06 14.98 12.56
C PHE A 34 3.78 14.51 11.13
N LEU A 35 4.65 13.69 10.53
CA LEU A 35 4.49 13.23 9.14
C LEU A 35 3.22 12.41 8.96
N VAL A 36 2.96 11.44 9.86
CA VAL A 36 1.77 10.60 9.80
C VAL A 36 0.50 11.45 9.90
N LYS A 37 0.44 12.36 10.90
CA LYS A 37 -0.70 13.26 11.06
C LYS A 37 -0.89 14.19 9.86
N MET A 38 0.20 14.69 9.30
CA MET A 38 0.14 15.58 8.15
C MET A 38 -0.35 14.87 6.88
N LEU A 39 0.06 13.61 6.66
CA LEU A 39 -0.43 12.77 5.56
C LEU A 39 -1.92 12.46 5.72
N ASP A 40 -2.32 12.01 6.89
CA ASP A 40 -3.70 11.68 7.22
C ASP A 40 -4.62 12.90 7.02
N GLU A 41 -4.31 14.01 7.66
CA GLU A 41 -5.12 15.22 7.58
C GLU A 41 -5.12 15.88 6.19
N SER A 42 -4.02 15.76 5.43
CA SER A 42 -3.97 16.28 4.06
C SER A 42 -4.82 15.48 3.08
N SER A 43 -5.10 14.22 3.38
CA SER A 43 -5.98 13.34 2.59
C SER A 43 -7.45 13.58 2.92
N GLN A 44 -7.77 13.82 4.19
CA GLN A 44 -9.14 13.97 4.70
C GLN A 44 -9.71 15.38 4.51
N ILE A 45 -8.89 16.41 4.73
CA ILE A 45 -9.34 17.82 4.71
C ILE A 45 -9.26 18.38 3.29
N ARG A 46 -10.43 18.53 2.65
CA ARG A 46 -10.54 19.11 1.29
C ARG A 46 -10.41 20.64 1.27
N ASP A 47 -10.86 21.31 2.34
CA ASP A 47 -10.80 22.78 2.46
C ASP A 47 -9.38 23.23 2.81
N ASP A 48 -8.74 23.95 1.89
CA ASP A 48 -7.36 24.39 2.03
C ASP A 48 -7.14 25.36 3.20
N LYS A 49 -8.14 26.17 3.56
CA LYS A 49 -8.07 27.09 4.71
C LYS A 49 -8.10 26.33 6.05
N LYS A 50 -8.95 25.31 6.13
CA LYS A 50 -9.01 24.40 7.30
C LYS A 50 -7.71 23.61 7.42
N LEU A 51 -7.21 23.07 6.32
CA LEU A 51 -5.95 22.33 6.28
C LEU A 51 -4.78 23.22 6.71
N ALA A 52 -4.73 24.48 6.26
CA ALA A 52 -3.69 25.42 6.65
C ALA A 52 -3.66 25.67 8.16
N LYS A 53 -4.83 25.89 8.77
CA LYS A 53 -4.93 26.04 10.23
C LYS A 53 -4.43 24.79 10.94
N ARG A 54 -4.78 23.63 10.42
CA ARG A 54 -4.41 22.37 11.03
C ARG A 54 -2.92 22.08 10.94
N ILE A 55 -2.30 22.35 9.79
CA ILE A 55 -0.84 22.23 9.62
C ILE A 55 -0.11 23.14 10.61
N LYS A 56 -0.60 24.38 10.82
CA LYS A 56 -0.03 25.26 11.83
C LYS A 56 -0.09 24.65 13.23
N VAL A 57 -1.22 24.08 13.63
CA VAL A 57 -1.36 23.38 14.91
C VAL A 57 -0.37 22.21 15.03
N LEU A 58 -0.18 21.43 13.97
CA LEU A 58 0.80 20.34 13.97
C LEU A 58 2.23 20.84 14.13
N ILE A 59 2.61 21.95 13.46
CA ILE A 59 3.93 22.56 13.60
C ILE A 59 4.13 23.08 15.03
N ASP A 60 3.12 23.72 15.61
CA ASP A 60 3.20 24.26 16.98
C ASP A 60 3.27 23.11 18.01
N GLN A 61 2.63 21.98 17.76
CA GLN A 61 2.60 20.81 18.65
C GLN A 61 3.86 19.94 18.58
N TYR A 62 4.36 19.67 17.38
CA TYR A 62 5.47 18.71 17.15
C TYR A 62 6.78 19.37 16.78
N GLY A 63 6.75 20.67 16.47
CA GLY A 63 7.89 21.41 15.93
C GLY A 63 8.06 21.17 14.42
N ILE A 64 9.06 21.82 13.85
CA ILE A 64 9.45 21.62 12.45
C ILE A 64 10.33 20.38 12.37
N PRO A 65 9.98 19.36 11.54
CA PRO A 65 10.71 18.11 11.48
C PRO A 65 12.19 18.27 11.12
N LYS A 66 13.04 17.54 11.80
CA LYS A 66 14.51 17.59 11.64
C LYS A 66 15.01 16.87 10.37
N PHE A 67 14.22 15.98 9.80
CA PHE A 67 14.55 15.29 8.56
C PHE A 67 14.39 16.17 7.31
N LEU A 68 13.81 17.36 7.44
CA LEU A 68 13.64 18.29 6.33
C LEU A 68 14.98 18.94 5.94
N ASN A 69 15.16 19.17 4.65
CA ASN A 69 16.31 19.92 4.16
C ASN A 69 16.22 21.41 4.58
N LYS A 70 17.32 22.14 4.47
CA LYS A 70 17.41 23.57 4.89
C LYS A 70 16.37 24.45 4.20
N ARG A 71 16.04 24.18 2.93
CA ARG A 71 15.02 24.95 2.15
C ARG A 71 13.62 24.71 2.73
N ASP A 72 13.26 23.44 2.92
CA ASP A 72 11.94 23.06 3.42
C ASP A 72 11.78 23.55 4.88
N THR A 73 12.82 23.43 5.70
CA THR A 73 12.83 23.99 7.06
C THR A 73 12.59 25.50 7.07
N PHE A 74 13.22 26.25 6.16
CA PHE A 74 13.01 27.68 6.02
C PHE A 74 11.58 28.02 5.59
N LEU A 75 11.04 27.29 4.61
CA LEU A 75 9.66 27.43 4.17
C LEU A 75 8.66 27.13 5.29
N PHE A 76 8.90 26.11 6.10
CA PHE A 76 8.06 25.80 7.26
C PHE A 76 8.13 26.88 8.34
N LYS A 77 9.28 27.52 8.57
CA LYS A 77 9.41 28.66 9.48
C LYS A 77 8.59 29.87 8.99
N ILE A 78 8.67 30.21 7.71
CA ILE A 78 7.85 31.23 7.10
C ILE A 78 6.37 30.90 7.21
N TYR A 79 6.02 29.63 6.94
CA TYR A 79 4.65 29.17 7.06
C TYR A 79 4.13 29.25 8.50
N GLN A 80 4.93 28.90 9.49
CA GLN A 80 4.55 29.03 10.91
C GLN A 80 4.20 30.46 11.28
N ALA A 81 4.94 31.45 10.75
CA ALA A 81 4.72 32.84 11.03
C ALA A 81 3.53 33.45 10.23
N PHE A 82 3.43 33.13 8.95
CA PHE A 82 2.53 33.81 8.01
C PHE A 82 1.63 32.90 7.18
N GLY A 83 1.76 31.56 7.29
CA GLY A 83 1.16 30.61 6.37
C GLY A 83 -0.37 30.66 6.28
N HIS A 84 -1.03 31.10 7.35
CA HIS A 84 -2.48 31.24 7.36
C HIS A 84 -2.99 32.39 6.47
N TYR A 85 -2.15 33.35 6.09
CA TYR A 85 -2.49 34.41 5.12
C TYR A 85 -2.21 33.94 3.68
N PHE A 86 -1.17 33.12 3.47
CA PHE A 86 -0.72 32.65 2.15
C PHE A 86 -1.16 31.22 1.82
N TYR A 87 -2.18 30.70 2.54
CA TYR A 87 -2.64 29.33 2.36
C TYR A 87 -3.00 28.96 0.91
N PRO A 88 -3.58 29.86 0.06
CA PRO A 88 -3.93 29.47 -1.31
C PRO A 88 -2.72 29.08 -2.16
N ILE A 89 -1.53 29.61 -1.83
CA ILE A 89 -0.28 29.29 -2.51
C ILE A 89 0.47 28.19 -1.75
N ALA A 90 0.51 28.25 -0.43
CA ALA A 90 1.28 27.32 0.39
C ALA A 90 0.71 25.89 0.39
N ILE A 91 -0.60 25.73 0.49
CA ILE A 91 -1.22 24.40 0.58
C ILE A 91 -1.03 23.56 -0.68
N PRO A 92 -1.23 24.06 -1.92
CA PRO A 92 -0.90 23.31 -3.12
C PRO A 92 0.57 22.87 -3.19
N ILE A 93 1.49 23.71 -2.77
CA ILE A 93 2.93 23.41 -2.74
C ILE A 93 3.22 22.30 -1.71
N ILE A 94 2.65 22.40 -0.51
CA ILE A 94 2.80 21.40 0.55
C ILE A 94 2.19 20.05 0.08
N LYS A 95 0.97 20.05 -0.45
CA LYS A 95 0.32 18.84 -0.99
C LYS A 95 1.17 18.21 -2.11
N LYS A 96 1.69 19.01 -3.03
CA LYS A 96 2.58 18.53 -4.10
C LYS A 96 3.85 17.91 -3.52
N ARG A 97 4.46 18.54 -2.51
CA ARG A 97 5.66 18.03 -1.86
C ARG A 97 5.42 16.72 -1.12
N LEU A 98 4.33 16.63 -0.35
CA LEU A 98 3.93 15.39 0.32
C LEU A 98 3.72 14.25 -0.69
N ARG A 99 3.00 14.51 -1.78
CA ARG A 99 2.82 13.52 -2.86
C ARG A 99 4.14 13.06 -3.46
N MET A 100 5.09 13.97 -3.68
CA MET A 100 6.42 13.62 -4.20
C MET A 100 7.22 12.76 -3.20
N ASP A 101 7.18 13.09 -1.92
CA ASP A 101 7.88 12.35 -0.88
C ASP A 101 7.28 10.96 -0.63
N THR A 102 5.97 10.80 -0.84
CA THR A 102 5.26 9.52 -0.70
C THR A 102 5.14 8.73 -2.00
N SER A 103 5.40 9.35 -3.16
CA SER A 103 5.16 8.77 -4.49
C SER A 103 5.96 7.52 -4.83
N ARG A 104 6.92 7.13 -4.01
CA ARG A 104 7.65 5.87 -4.16
C ARG A 104 6.89 4.69 -3.57
N VAL A 105 5.98 4.94 -2.62
CA VAL A 105 5.23 3.93 -1.90
C VAL A 105 3.73 4.07 -2.16
N ILE A 106 3.22 5.31 -2.17
CA ILE A 106 1.80 5.63 -2.38
C ILE A 106 1.68 6.43 -3.67
N ILE A 107 1.00 5.88 -4.66
CA ILE A 107 0.80 6.49 -5.97
C ILE A 107 -0.68 6.81 -6.12
N ASP A 108 -0.96 7.96 -6.76
CA ASP A 108 -2.32 8.31 -7.13
C ASP A 108 -2.87 7.25 -8.11
N ALA A 109 -3.98 6.63 -7.74
CA ALA A 109 -4.66 5.62 -8.56
C ALA A 109 -5.31 6.20 -9.81
N ALA A 110 -5.36 7.55 -9.95
CA ALA A 110 -5.84 8.20 -11.17
C ALA A 110 -5.06 7.70 -12.39
N ARG A 111 -5.78 7.25 -13.40
CA ARG A 111 -5.24 6.45 -14.49
C ARG A 111 -4.01 7.04 -15.20
N PRO A 112 -3.92 8.31 -15.59
CA PRO A 112 -2.71 8.80 -16.26
C PRO A 112 -1.44 8.65 -15.42
N HIS A 113 -1.55 8.77 -14.11
CA HIS A 113 -0.40 8.69 -13.20
C HIS A 113 0.03 7.25 -12.94
N LEU A 114 -0.91 6.36 -12.63
CA LEU A 114 -0.65 4.95 -12.38
C LEU A 114 -0.07 4.26 -13.62
N THR A 115 -0.72 4.39 -14.78
CA THR A 115 -0.26 3.79 -16.05
C THR A 115 1.16 4.24 -16.40
N LYS A 116 1.46 5.53 -16.29
CA LYS A 116 2.82 6.05 -16.55
C LYS A 116 3.85 5.47 -15.57
N HIS A 117 3.48 5.30 -14.31
CA HIS A 117 4.37 4.70 -13.31
C HIS A 117 4.63 3.24 -13.61
N LEU A 118 3.57 2.45 -13.87
CA LEU A 118 3.68 1.02 -14.18
C LEU A 118 4.53 0.79 -15.44
N ALA A 119 4.30 1.57 -16.52
CA ALA A 119 5.10 1.50 -17.75
C ALA A 119 6.59 1.75 -17.48
N LYS A 120 6.93 2.80 -16.73
CA LYS A 120 8.30 3.11 -16.35
C LYS A 120 8.97 1.97 -15.56
N ARG A 121 8.23 1.33 -14.65
CA ARG A 121 8.75 0.21 -13.87
C ARG A 121 8.92 -1.04 -14.70
N PHE A 122 8.01 -1.29 -15.61
CA PHE A 122 8.13 -2.38 -16.59
C PHE A 122 9.38 -2.25 -17.45
N GLU A 123 9.68 -1.04 -17.99
CA GLU A 123 10.93 -0.75 -18.71
C GLU A 123 12.18 -1.04 -17.86
N GLN A 124 12.10 -0.83 -16.55
CA GLN A 124 13.17 -1.14 -15.60
C GLN A 124 13.24 -2.63 -15.22
N LYS A 125 12.37 -3.48 -15.77
CA LYS A 125 12.19 -4.90 -15.41
C LYS A 125 11.87 -5.12 -13.93
N ILE A 126 11.13 -4.19 -13.32
CA ILE A 126 10.68 -4.27 -11.94
C ILE A 126 9.20 -4.62 -11.91
N GLY A 127 8.89 -5.82 -11.42
CA GLY A 127 7.51 -6.24 -11.17
C GLY A 127 6.83 -5.35 -10.12
N GLN A 128 5.55 -5.04 -10.33
CA GLN A 128 4.79 -4.17 -9.43
C GLN A 128 3.61 -4.91 -8.84
N ASN A 129 3.56 -4.96 -7.52
CA ASN A 129 2.37 -5.36 -6.78
C ASN A 129 1.51 -4.11 -6.51
N VAL A 130 0.32 -4.07 -7.07
CA VAL A 130 -0.64 -2.99 -6.84
C VAL A 130 -1.51 -3.34 -5.63
N ASN A 131 -1.25 -2.66 -4.52
CA ASN A 131 -2.05 -2.78 -3.30
C ASN A 131 -2.97 -1.56 -3.19
N LEU A 132 -4.28 -1.78 -3.27
CA LEU A 132 -5.27 -0.72 -3.13
C LEU A 132 -5.37 -0.31 -1.66
N LEU A 133 -4.80 0.85 -1.34
CA LEU A 133 -4.89 1.45 -0.01
C LEU A 133 -6.29 2.05 0.20
N GLY A 134 -6.81 1.87 1.39
CA GLY A 134 -8.09 2.45 1.82
C GLY A 134 -8.23 2.40 3.34
N GLU A 135 -9.19 3.13 3.87
CA GLU A 135 -9.53 3.12 5.28
C GLU A 135 -10.09 1.75 5.70
N VAL A 136 -10.19 1.55 7.00
CA VAL A 136 -10.83 0.34 7.56
C VAL A 136 -12.25 0.25 7.01
N VAL A 137 -12.60 -0.92 6.49
CA VAL A 137 -13.94 -1.18 5.96
C VAL A 137 -14.92 -1.24 7.13
N LEU A 138 -15.84 -0.29 7.19
CA LEU A 138 -16.80 -0.14 8.28
C LEU A 138 -18.16 -0.76 7.98
N GLY A 139 -18.38 -1.32 6.78
CA GLY A 139 -19.67 -1.91 6.39
C GLY A 139 -19.66 -2.57 5.01
N ASP A 140 -20.75 -3.26 4.71
CA ASP A 140 -20.89 -4.07 3.49
C ASP A 140 -20.77 -3.24 2.22
N GLU A 141 -21.36 -2.05 2.18
CA GLU A 141 -21.30 -1.17 1.01
C GLU A 141 -19.85 -0.77 0.65
N GLU A 142 -19.03 -0.54 1.65
CA GLU A 142 -17.63 -0.17 1.44
C GLU A 142 -16.78 -1.39 1.04
N ALA A 143 -17.05 -2.56 1.63
CA ALA A 143 -16.45 -3.83 1.23
C ALA A 143 -16.79 -4.16 -0.23
N ASP A 144 -18.05 -3.99 -0.63
CA ASP A 144 -18.49 -4.20 -2.00
C ASP A 144 -17.78 -3.25 -2.97
N LYS A 145 -17.68 -1.96 -2.66
CA LYS A 145 -16.93 -0.99 -3.48
C LYS A 145 -15.48 -1.43 -3.66
N ARG A 146 -14.84 -1.92 -2.61
CA ARG A 146 -13.46 -2.37 -2.65
C ARG A 146 -13.32 -3.67 -3.44
N TYR A 147 -14.21 -4.61 -3.23
CA TYR A 147 -14.28 -5.84 -3.99
C TYR A 147 -14.40 -5.58 -5.51
N TYR A 148 -15.33 -4.71 -5.90
CA TYR A 148 -15.45 -4.31 -7.31
C TYR A 148 -14.22 -3.56 -7.83
N SER A 149 -13.54 -2.77 -6.99
CA SER A 149 -12.27 -2.13 -7.36
C SER A 149 -11.16 -3.14 -7.65
N TYR A 150 -11.11 -4.27 -6.94
CA TYR A 150 -10.19 -5.38 -7.27
C TYR A 150 -10.54 -6.00 -8.62
N LEU A 151 -11.81 -6.28 -8.89
CA LEU A 151 -12.25 -6.82 -10.18
C LEU A 151 -11.91 -5.87 -11.34
N GLU A 152 -12.13 -4.57 -11.18
CA GLU A 152 -11.76 -3.57 -12.18
C GLU A 152 -10.23 -3.50 -12.37
N ALA A 153 -9.45 -3.53 -11.30
CA ALA A 153 -7.99 -3.57 -11.40
C ALA A 153 -7.49 -4.82 -12.17
N LEU A 154 -8.15 -5.97 -12.01
CA LEU A 154 -7.82 -7.18 -12.75
C LEU A 154 -8.16 -7.11 -14.24
N LYS A 155 -9.07 -6.24 -14.67
CA LYS A 155 -9.35 -6.00 -16.10
C LYS A 155 -8.30 -5.13 -16.78
N GLU A 156 -7.56 -4.33 -16.01
CA GLU A 156 -6.60 -3.38 -16.54
C GLU A 156 -5.34 -4.05 -17.10
N PRO A 157 -4.95 -3.80 -18.36
CA PRO A 157 -3.90 -4.55 -19.03
C PRO A 157 -2.50 -4.32 -18.47
N ASP A 158 -2.27 -3.20 -17.79
CA ASP A 158 -0.99 -2.79 -17.19
C ASP A 158 -0.82 -3.23 -15.73
N ILE A 159 -1.84 -3.86 -15.13
CA ILE A 159 -1.77 -4.44 -13.78
C ILE A 159 -1.61 -5.95 -13.89
N ASN A 160 -0.48 -6.47 -13.42
CA ASN A 160 -0.15 -7.89 -13.51
C ASN A 160 -0.24 -8.61 -12.17
N TYR A 161 -0.17 -7.85 -11.07
CA TYR A 161 -0.10 -8.37 -9.72
C TYR A 161 -0.82 -7.43 -8.77
N ILE A 162 -1.76 -7.96 -7.97
CA ILE A 162 -2.47 -7.22 -6.93
C ILE A 162 -2.38 -7.93 -5.58
N SER A 163 -2.44 -7.13 -4.50
CA SER A 163 -2.68 -7.63 -3.15
C SER A 163 -4.14 -7.42 -2.76
N VAL A 164 -4.73 -8.43 -2.17
CA VAL A 164 -6.13 -8.46 -1.73
C VAL A 164 -6.18 -8.80 -0.24
N LYS A 165 -7.08 -8.14 0.48
CA LYS A 165 -7.31 -8.36 1.91
C LYS A 165 -8.69 -8.96 2.13
N ILE A 166 -8.83 -9.88 3.09
CA ILE A 166 -10.14 -10.48 3.37
C ILE A 166 -11.18 -9.44 3.79
N SER A 167 -10.77 -8.43 4.57
CA SER A 167 -11.62 -7.30 4.97
C SER A 167 -12.10 -6.45 3.77
N GLY A 168 -11.35 -6.45 2.67
CA GLY A 168 -11.73 -5.79 1.42
C GLY A 168 -12.55 -6.66 0.47
N ILE A 169 -12.70 -7.94 0.76
CA ILE A 169 -13.55 -8.86 0.01
C ILE A 169 -14.96 -8.90 0.63
N TYR A 170 -15.04 -8.93 1.97
CA TYR A 170 -16.29 -9.02 2.71
C TYR A 170 -16.15 -8.41 4.10
N ALA A 171 -17.16 -7.60 4.53
CA ALA A 171 -17.09 -6.88 5.81
C ALA A 171 -17.44 -7.77 7.01
N GLN A 172 -18.30 -8.76 6.83
CA GLN A 172 -18.86 -9.60 7.91
C GLN A 172 -17.91 -10.73 8.33
N THR A 173 -16.64 -10.42 8.56
CA THR A 173 -15.58 -11.41 8.88
C THR A 173 -15.29 -11.51 10.39
N HIS A 174 -16.31 -11.38 11.25
CA HIS A 174 -16.11 -11.54 12.68
C HIS A 174 -15.99 -12.99 13.12
N ALA A 175 -15.14 -13.27 14.10
CA ALA A 175 -14.87 -14.62 14.60
C ALA A 175 -16.13 -15.40 15.02
N LEU A 176 -17.17 -14.71 15.48
CA LEU A 176 -18.46 -15.29 15.86
C LEU A 176 -19.34 -15.70 14.68
N ASN A 177 -19.01 -15.24 13.45
CA ASN A 177 -19.83 -15.45 12.25
C ASN A 177 -19.03 -16.08 11.09
N TYR A 178 -17.89 -16.70 11.37
CA TYR A 178 -17.00 -17.20 10.31
C TYR A 178 -17.66 -18.28 9.42
N GLU A 179 -18.41 -19.18 10.02
CA GLU A 179 -19.01 -20.28 9.24
C GLU A 179 -20.13 -19.77 8.32
N GLU A 180 -20.88 -18.75 8.70
CA GLU A 180 -21.91 -18.13 7.85
C GLU A 180 -21.28 -17.28 6.73
N SER A 181 -20.20 -16.57 7.04
CA SER A 181 -19.50 -15.68 6.09
C SER A 181 -18.60 -16.42 5.12
N PHE A 182 -18.12 -17.60 5.48
CA PHE A 182 -17.10 -18.33 4.74
C PHE A 182 -17.53 -18.71 3.30
N PRO A 183 -18.76 -19.19 3.03
CA PRO A 183 -19.19 -19.47 1.66
C PRO A 183 -19.14 -18.25 0.74
N GLU A 184 -19.50 -17.07 1.24
CA GLU A 184 -19.45 -15.83 0.47
C GLU A 184 -18.00 -15.39 0.21
N LEU A 185 -17.10 -15.52 1.19
CA LEU A 185 -15.68 -15.29 1.01
C LEU A 185 -15.09 -16.22 -0.08
N VAL A 186 -15.42 -17.51 -0.02
CA VAL A 186 -15.00 -18.51 -1.02
C VAL A 186 -15.51 -18.12 -2.42
N ARG A 187 -16.77 -17.73 -2.54
CA ARG A 187 -17.36 -17.30 -3.82
C ARG A 187 -16.64 -16.08 -4.38
N ARG A 188 -16.49 -15.03 -3.58
CA ARG A 188 -15.84 -13.77 -4.02
C ARG A 188 -14.37 -13.97 -4.35
N MET A 189 -13.65 -14.76 -3.57
CA MET A 189 -12.24 -15.05 -3.85
C MET A 189 -12.06 -15.91 -5.12
N ALA A 190 -12.95 -16.87 -5.34
CA ALA A 190 -12.98 -17.65 -6.58
C ALA A 190 -13.24 -16.76 -7.81
N GLU A 191 -14.16 -15.79 -7.69
CA GLU A 191 -14.44 -14.84 -8.76
C GLU A 191 -13.23 -13.93 -9.07
N LEU A 192 -12.47 -13.51 -8.04
CA LEU A 192 -11.23 -12.77 -8.25
C LEU A 192 -10.15 -13.62 -8.97
N TYR A 193 -9.97 -14.89 -8.57
CA TYR A 193 -9.04 -15.78 -9.26
C TYR A 193 -9.46 -16.06 -10.69
N GLN A 194 -10.75 -16.24 -10.95
CA GLN A 194 -11.28 -16.40 -12.30
C GLN A 194 -11.02 -15.15 -13.14
N ALA A 195 -11.29 -13.96 -12.58
CA ALA A 195 -11.01 -12.70 -13.28
C ALA A 195 -9.52 -12.53 -13.61
N ALA A 196 -8.62 -12.99 -12.73
CA ALA A 196 -7.18 -12.97 -12.99
C ALA A 196 -6.75 -13.91 -14.13
N ILE A 197 -7.44 -15.04 -14.29
CA ILE A 197 -7.23 -16.00 -15.38
C ILE A 197 -7.79 -15.47 -16.68
N ASP A 198 -8.98 -14.90 -16.66
CA ASP A 198 -9.71 -14.43 -17.85
C ASP A 198 -9.11 -13.15 -18.46
N ASN A 199 -8.34 -12.38 -17.67
CA ASN A 199 -7.67 -11.17 -18.10
C ASN A 199 -6.13 -11.31 -18.05
N PRO A 200 -5.53 -12.20 -18.85
CA PRO A 200 -4.11 -12.46 -18.80
C PRO A 200 -3.29 -11.25 -19.27
N TYR A 201 -2.06 -11.14 -18.79
CA TYR A 201 -1.08 -10.20 -19.31
C TYR A 201 -0.07 -10.92 -20.20
N VAL A 202 0.69 -10.16 -20.99
CA VAL A 202 1.79 -10.68 -21.80
C VAL A 202 3.10 -10.40 -21.08
N ASP A 203 3.87 -11.45 -20.75
CA ASP A 203 5.17 -11.32 -20.11
C ASP A 203 6.27 -10.81 -21.08
N GLU A 204 7.47 -10.58 -20.57
CA GLU A 204 8.62 -10.11 -21.35
C GLU A 204 9.04 -11.06 -22.49
N ASN A 205 8.61 -12.33 -22.43
CA ASN A 205 8.87 -13.33 -23.44
C ASN A 205 7.71 -13.49 -24.46
N GLY A 206 6.72 -12.61 -24.40
CA GLY A 206 5.53 -12.68 -25.25
C GLY A 206 4.51 -13.76 -24.86
N LYS A 207 4.66 -14.41 -23.71
CA LYS A 207 3.76 -15.48 -23.24
C LYS A 207 2.62 -14.87 -22.44
N LYS A 208 1.38 -15.30 -22.74
CA LYS A 208 0.21 -15.00 -21.92
C LYS A 208 0.27 -15.72 -20.59
N ARG A 209 0.10 -14.96 -19.50
CA ARG A 209 0.06 -15.47 -18.13
C ARG A 209 -1.15 -14.91 -17.38
N ALA A 210 -1.77 -15.73 -16.55
CA ALA A 210 -2.75 -15.24 -15.59
C ALA A 210 -2.12 -14.18 -14.67
N LYS A 211 -2.89 -13.20 -14.25
CA LYS A 211 -2.45 -12.21 -13.28
C LYS A 211 -2.28 -12.84 -11.92
N PHE A 212 -1.35 -12.32 -11.13
CA PHE A 212 -1.06 -12.87 -9.81
C PHE A 212 -1.85 -12.13 -8.73
N ILE A 213 -2.48 -12.88 -7.84
CA ILE A 213 -3.15 -12.34 -6.65
C ILE A 213 -2.42 -12.84 -5.42
N ASN A 214 -2.04 -11.91 -4.55
CA ASN A 214 -1.51 -12.18 -3.24
C ASN A 214 -2.57 -11.88 -2.18
N LEU A 215 -2.86 -12.86 -1.32
CA LEU A 215 -3.76 -12.67 -0.20
C LEU A 215 -2.98 -12.17 1.01
N ASP A 216 -3.21 -10.90 1.36
CA ASP A 216 -2.52 -10.26 2.47
C ASP A 216 -3.08 -10.72 3.81
N MET A 217 -2.18 -10.89 4.79
CA MET A 217 -2.50 -11.18 6.17
C MET A 217 -2.51 -9.86 6.96
N GLU A 218 -3.66 -9.49 7.54
CA GLU A 218 -3.79 -8.23 8.27
C GLU A 218 -3.59 -8.41 9.77
N GLU A 219 -4.47 -9.16 10.42
CA GLU A 219 -4.44 -9.36 11.85
C GLU A 219 -4.24 -10.83 12.21
N TYR A 220 -3.62 -11.08 13.36
CA TYR A 220 -3.40 -12.45 13.85
C TYR A 220 -4.70 -13.25 14.00
N LYS A 221 -5.78 -12.58 14.45
CA LYS A 221 -7.09 -13.23 14.62
C LYS A 221 -7.64 -13.82 13.30
N ASP A 222 -7.28 -13.20 12.17
CA ASP A 222 -7.76 -13.57 10.83
C ASP A 222 -6.84 -14.57 10.13
N ALA A 223 -5.69 -14.90 10.72
CA ALA A 223 -4.69 -15.76 10.10
C ALA A 223 -5.25 -17.13 9.72
N HIS A 224 -6.01 -17.76 10.62
CA HIS A 224 -6.60 -19.06 10.38
C HIS A 224 -7.66 -19.03 9.27
N LEU A 225 -8.51 -18.00 9.27
CA LEU A 225 -9.54 -17.80 8.24
C LEU A 225 -8.89 -17.57 6.88
N THR A 226 -7.88 -16.70 6.81
CA THR A 226 -7.14 -16.39 5.59
C THR A 226 -6.48 -17.64 4.98
N MET A 227 -5.83 -18.45 5.83
CA MET A 227 -5.21 -19.71 5.42
C MET A 227 -6.25 -20.74 4.93
N ARG A 228 -7.39 -20.86 5.63
CA ARG A 228 -8.49 -21.75 5.24
C ARG A 228 -9.07 -21.34 3.89
N LEU A 229 -9.36 -20.03 3.72
CA LEU A 229 -9.89 -19.50 2.46
C LEU A 229 -8.94 -19.76 1.29
N PHE A 230 -7.66 -19.49 1.46
CA PHE A 230 -6.64 -19.72 0.44
C PHE A 230 -6.60 -21.18 -0.01
N LYS A 231 -6.57 -22.13 0.94
CA LYS A 231 -6.57 -23.55 0.66
C LYS A 231 -7.87 -24.01 -0.01
N GLU A 232 -9.01 -23.61 0.53
CA GLU A 232 -10.33 -24.02 0.05
C GLU A 232 -10.54 -23.63 -1.41
N VAL A 233 -10.21 -22.39 -1.77
CA VAL A 233 -10.42 -21.91 -3.13
C VAL A 233 -9.44 -22.55 -4.11
N LEU A 234 -8.14 -22.62 -3.77
CA LEU A 234 -7.13 -23.20 -4.67
C LEU A 234 -7.21 -24.72 -4.80
N SER A 235 -7.94 -25.41 -3.92
CA SER A 235 -8.20 -26.86 -4.05
C SER A 235 -9.31 -27.18 -5.05
N LYS A 236 -10.01 -26.18 -5.57
CA LYS A 236 -11.04 -26.41 -6.60
C LYS A 236 -10.40 -26.78 -7.93
N PRO A 237 -11.01 -27.71 -8.70
CA PRO A 237 -10.44 -28.19 -9.96
C PRO A 237 -10.03 -27.11 -10.95
N GLU A 238 -10.82 -26.02 -11.02
CA GLU A 238 -10.60 -24.89 -11.92
C GLU A 238 -9.32 -24.08 -11.58
N PHE A 239 -8.82 -24.16 -10.34
CA PHE A 239 -7.68 -23.37 -9.89
C PHE A 239 -6.42 -24.19 -9.62
N LEU A 240 -6.40 -25.52 -9.85
CA LEU A 240 -5.23 -26.38 -9.59
C LEU A 240 -3.96 -25.93 -10.32
N ASN A 241 -4.09 -25.28 -11.47
CA ASN A 241 -2.98 -24.75 -12.25
C ASN A 241 -2.78 -23.23 -12.10
N TYR A 242 -3.54 -22.58 -11.21
CA TYR A 242 -3.42 -21.17 -10.95
C TYR A 242 -2.36 -20.89 -9.88
N SER A 243 -1.50 -19.90 -10.14
CA SER A 243 -0.49 -19.46 -9.19
C SER A 243 -0.98 -18.25 -8.42
N ALA A 244 -1.11 -18.39 -7.11
CA ALA A 244 -1.46 -17.32 -6.18
C ALA A 244 -0.46 -17.27 -5.01
N GLY A 245 -0.46 -16.18 -4.26
CA GLY A 245 0.36 -16.00 -3.07
C GLY A 245 -0.48 -15.78 -1.81
N ILE A 246 0.13 -16.07 -0.67
CA ILE A 246 -0.39 -15.70 0.64
C ILE A 246 0.74 -15.13 1.50
N VAL A 247 0.46 -14.05 2.22
CA VAL A 247 1.41 -13.49 3.18
C VAL A 247 1.35 -14.28 4.49
N VAL A 248 2.53 -14.64 5.00
CA VAL A 248 2.68 -15.28 6.30
C VAL A 248 3.51 -14.37 7.20
N GLN A 249 3.00 -14.07 8.39
CA GLN A 249 3.64 -13.16 9.34
C GLN A 249 4.82 -13.88 10.02
N SER A 250 6.04 -13.61 9.57
CA SER A 250 7.27 -14.29 9.98
C SER A 250 7.66 -14.07 11.46
N TYR A 251 7.10 -13.08 12.11
CA TYR A 251 7.35 -12.79 13.54
C TYR A 251 6.48 -13.63 14.50
N LEU A 252 5.56 -14.44 13.98
CA LEU A 252 4.74 -15.34 14.80
C LEU A 252 5.50 -16.63 15.10
N CYS A 253 5.57 -17.02 16.37
CA CYS A 253 6.25 -18.24 16.83
C CYS A 253 5.81 -19.53 16.10
N LEU A 254 4.59 -19.57 15.61
CA LEU A 254 4.03 -20.71 14.87
C LEU A 254 4.80 -21.04 13.58
N LEU A 255 5.54 -20.08 13.01
CA LEU A 255 6.35 -20.32 11.81
C LEU A 255 7.63 -21.09 12.08
N TYR A 256 8.17 -21.04 13.31
CA TYR A 256 9.35 -21.81 13.69
C TYR A 256 9.05 -23.29 13.90
N THR A 257 7.78 -23.66 14.10
CA THR A 257 7.32 -25.04 14.28
C THR A 257 6.72 -25.66 13.02
N SER A 258 6.56 -24.88 11.95
CA SER A 258 6.07 -25.36 10.67
C SER A 258 7.25 -25.82 9.81
N PRO A 259 7.22 -27.02 9.21
CA PRO A 259 8.26 -27.44 8.29
C PRO A 259 8.33 -26.46 7.12
N SER A 260 9.48 -25.82 6.99
CA SER A 260 9.76 -24.89 5.91
C SER A 260 10.61 -25.57 4.86
N PRO A 261 10.36 -25.36 3.56
CA PRO A 261 11.25 -25.86 2.51
C PRO A 261 12.63 -25.18 2.48
N ARG A 262 12.95 -24.37 3.47
CA ARG A 262 14.24 -23.68 3.58
C ARG A 262 15.21 -24.33 4.55
N ASP A 263 14.80 -25.37 5.27
CA ASP A 263 15.64 -26.13 6.20
C ASP A 263 16.35 -27.28 5.50
#